data_8afe37735f3aa80fb0cd4404be4a3e96
#
_entry.id   8afe37735f3aa80fb0cd4404be4a3e96
#
_cell.length_a   1.000
_cell.length_b   1.000
_cell.length_c   1.000
_cell.angle_alpha   90.00
_cell.angle_beta   90.00
_cell.angle_gamma   90.00
#
_symmetry.space_group_name_H-M   'P 1'
#
loop_
_entity.id
_entity.type
_entity.pdbx_description
1 polymer ?
#
loop_
_entity_poly.entity_id
_entity_poly.type
_entity_poly.pdbx_seq_one_letter_code
_entity_poly.pdbx_strand_id
1 'polypeptide(L)'
;MKGMVIQMKKIWKYAVVTVILSLAFSINVSARDYITKENFDYSWYLEKHPDLAAAIDVNDKDAVWNFFLNIGKPAGWNGRVAEEYLIREYDFDYVRYANENPDLAAAFGMDKEALYHHYISCGIMEGRKGYSTKEETNAKLQIYTLAESITQGCSTDREKVKAVHDWLVKNVKYDYDNYAARTIPDSSYGMAGPILHGKAVCQGYAETFEYFMDVLGIECEMVTGTANNGNGSWTGHAWNKVKLDGNWLYLDVTWDDPVPDRGDCVHWYKYYLVADATFGGDHRPNY
;
A
#
# COMPACT_ATOMS: atom_id res chain seq x y z
N MET A 1 -36.80 -21.41 -28.26
CA MET A 1 -35.36 -21.40 -27.83
C MET A 1 -34.81 -20.01 -27.56
N LYS A 2 -35.10 -18.96 -28.33
CA LYS A 2 -34.57 -17.58 -28.04
C LYS A 2 -35.06 -16.96 -26.74
N GLY A 3 -36.31 -17.22 -26.29
CA GLY A 3 -36.83 -16.69 -25.03
C GLY A 3 -36.22 -17.25 -23.77
N MET A 4 -35.79 -18.53 -23.78
CA MET A 4 -35.21 -19.22 -22.64
C MET A 4 -33.76 -18.79 -22.35
N VAL A 5 -33.03 -18.44 -23.44
CA VAL A 5 -31.63 -17.94 -23.31
C VAL A 5 -31.60 -16.52 -22.72
N ILE A 6 -32.60 -15.69 -23.02
CA ILE A 6 -32.72 -14.32 -22.49
C ILE A 6 -33.09 -14.37 -20.99
N GLN A 7 -33.92 -15.32 -20.59
CA GLN A 7 -34.32 -15.49 -19.19
C GLN A 7 -33.18 -16.09 -18.34
N MET A 8 -32.40 -16.98 -18.87
CA MET A 8 -31.18 -17.50 -18.18
C MET A 8 -30.11 -16.42 -18.02
N LYS A 9 -29.89 -15.54 -18.99
CA LYS A 9 -28.96 -14.40 -18.86
C LYS A 9 -29.43 -13.40 -17.78
N LYS A 10 -30.74 -13.18 -17.61
CA LYS A 10 -31.29 -12.35 -16.54
C LYS A 10 -31.16 -13.01 -15.16
N ILE A 11 -31.39 -14.30 -15.06
CA ILE A 11 -31.28 -15.04 -13.79
C ILE A 11 -29.83 -15.11 -13.30
N TRP A 12 -28.86 -15.25 -14.20
CA TRP A 12 -27.44 -15.17 -13.88
C TRP A 12 -27.01 -13.77 -13.39
N LYS A 13 -27.59 -12.72 -13.97
CA LYS A 13 -27.35 -11.33 -13.56
C LYS A 13 -27.79 -11.07 -12.10
N TYR A 14 -28.81 -11.76 -11.60
CA TYR A 14 -29.31 -11.58 -10.23
C TYR A 14 -28.74 -12.57 -9.21
N ALA A 15 -28.32 -13.75 -9.63
CA ALA A 15 -27.74 -14.75 -8.73
C ALA A 15 -26.33 -14.38 -8.25
N VAL A 16 -25.55 -13.66 -9.07
CA VAL A 16 -24.20 -13.18 -8.71
C VAL A 16 -24.29 -11.94 -7.79
N VAL A 17 -25.33 -11.09 -7.99
CA VAL A 17 -25.53 -9.87 -7.18
C VAL A 17 -25.89 -10.18 -5.72
N THR A 18 -26.55 -11.29 -5.45
CA THR A 18 -27.05 -11.61 -4.09
C THR A 18 -25.97 -12.13 -3.14
N VAL A 19 -24.82 -12.59 -3.65
CA VAL A 19 -23.72 -13.08 -2.81
C VAL A 19 -22.73 -11.96 -2.43
N ILE A 20 -22.71 -10.85 -3.18
CA ILE A 20 -21.75 -9.74 -2.97
C ILE A 20 -22.34 -8.60 -2.11
N LEU A 21 -23.68 -8.48 -2.00
CA LEU A 21 -24.34 -7.40 -1.24
C LEU A 21 -24.27 -7.54 0.29
N SER A 22 -23.71 -8.60 0.84
CA SER A 22 -23.58 -8.80 2.29
C SER A 22 -22.26 -8.32 2.92
N LEU A 23 -21.32 -7.73 2.14
CA LEU A 23 -20.01 -7.33 2.62
C LEU A 23 -19.69 -5.82 2.49
N ALA A 24 -20.67 -5.00 2.15
CA ALA A 24 -20.50 -3.54 2.12
C ALA A 24 -20.73 -2.93 3.52
N PHE A 25 -19.95 -3.30 4.51
CA PHE A 25 -19.79 -2.52 5.73
C PHE A 25 -18.49 -1.70 5.62
N SER A 26 -18.66 -0.40 5.52
CA SER A 26 -17.62 0.60 5.66
C SER A 26 -16.95 0.50 7.04
N ILE A 27 -15.82 -0.21 7.10
CA ILE A 27 -14.87 -0.11 8.19
C ILE A 27 -13.57 0.41 7.57
N ASN A 28 -13.04 1.50 8.09
CA ASN A 28 -11.66 1.90 7.87
C ASN A 28 -10.76 0.87 8.56
N VAL A 29 -10.52 -0.25 7.90
CA VAL A 29 -9.64 -1.30 8.37
C VAL A 29 -8.35 -1.16 7.60
N SER A 30 -7.25 -1.10 8.32
CA SER A 30 -5.89 -1.21 7.77
C SER A 30 -5.82 -2.40 6.81
N ALA A 31 -5.06 -2.30 5.73
CA ALA A 31 -4.89 -3.38 4.74
C ALA A 31 -4.48 -4.72 5.39
N ARG A 32 -3.88 -4.68 6.60
CA ARG A 32 -3.52 -5.86 7.41
C ARG A 32 -4.70 -6.71 7.85
N ASP A 33 -5.91 -6.16 7.97
CA ASP A 33 -7.06 -6.84 8.59
C ASP A 33 -7.99 -7.54 7.58
N TYR A 34 -7.72 -7.42 6.28
CA TYR A 34 -8.62 -7.91 5.23
C TYR A 34 -7.97 -8.83 4.20
N ILE A 35 -7.05 -9.68 4.65
CA ILE A 35 -6.51 -10.72 3.79
C ILE A 35 -7.49 -11.90 3.79
N THR A 36 -8.06 -12.18 2.63
CA THR A 36 -8.91 -13.34 2.37
C THR A 36 -8.17 -14.30 1.44
N LYS A 37 -8.68 -15.52 1.31
CA LYS A 37 -8.12 -16.50 0.38
C LYS A 37 -8.09 -15.99 -1.06
N GLU A 38 -9.12 -15.24 -1.47
CA GLU A 38 -9.28 -14.71 -2.81
C GLU A 38 -8.28 -13.62 -3.14
N ASN A 39 -7.96 -12.76 -2.17
CA ASN A 39 -7.08 -11.62 -2.37
C ASN A 39 -5.65 -11.80 -1.81
N PHE A 40 -5.32 -12.99 -1.35
CA PHE A 40 -4.00 -13.32 -0.81
C PHE A 40 -2.95 -13.38 -1.92
N ASP A 41 -1.83 -12.70 -1.73
CA ASP A 41 -0.70 -12.76 -2.66
C ASP A 41 0.11 -14.03 -2.47
N TYR A 42 -0.31 -15.09 -3.15
CA TYR A 42 0.34 -16.41 -3.09
C TYR A 42 1.77 -16.36 -3.60
N SER A 43 2.01 -15.61 -4.68
CA SER A 43 3.33 -15.52 -5.32
C SER A 43 4.35 -14.89 -4.39
N TRP A 44 4.00 -13.74 -3.82
CA TRP A 44 4.84 -13.07 -2.84
C TRP A 44 5.07 -13.93 -1.58
N TYR A 45 4.02 -14.58 -1.07
CA TYR A 45 4.13 -15.41 0.13
C TYR A 45 5.09 -16.60 -0.08
N LEU A 46 5.02 -17.25 -1.24
CA LEU A 46 5.92 -18.37 -1.59
C LEU A 46 7.35 -17.88 -1.84
N GLU A 47 7.52 -16.69 -2.40
CA GLU A 47 8.85 -16.08 -2.55
C GLU A 47 9.53 -15.81 -1.20
N LYS A 48 8.74 -15.36 -0.21
CA LYS A 48 9.24 -15.11 1.15
C LYS A 48 9.49 -16.38 1.96
N HIS A 49 8.84 -17.49 1.61
CA HIS A 49 8.91 -18.75 2.33
C HIS A 49 9.21 -19.92 1.38
N PRO A 50 10.42 -19.94 0.76
CA PRO A 50 10.78 -20.98 -0.22
C PRO A 50 10.87 -22.39 0.39
N ASP A 51 11.00 -22.48 1.70
CA ASP A 51 11.01 -23.73 2.47
C ASP A 51 9.64 -24.41 2.53
N LEU A 52 8.55 -23.70 2.23
CA LEU A 52 7.20 -24.25 2.19
C LEU A 52 7.06 -25.45 1.23
N ALA A 53 7.79 -25.43 0.11
CA ALA A 53 7.77 -26.52 -0.87
C ALA A 53 8.21 -27.89 -0.30
N ALA A 54 8.93 -27.90 0.83
CA ALA A 54 9.29 -29.13 1.54
C ALA A 54 8.17 -29.63 2.46
N ALA A 55 7.21 -28.79 2.81
CA ALA A 55 6.17 -29.09 3.80
C ALA A 55 4.77 -29.32 3.19
N ILE A 56 4.48 -28.64 2.08
CA ILE A 56 3.17 -28.65 1.43
C ILE A 56 3.29 -28.61 -0.10
N ASP A 57 2.21 -28.96 -0.81
CA ASP A 57 2.12 -28.68 -2.26
C ASP A 57 1.91 -27.18 -2.49
N VAL A 58 2.94 -26.49 -2.92
CA VAL A 58 2.91 -25.03 -3.18
C VAL A 58 2.08 -24.65 -4.41
N ASN A 59 1.71 -25.60 -5.27
CA ASN A 59 0.82 -25.37 -6.40
C ASN A 59 -0.67 -25.44 -5.98
N ASP A 60 -0.95 -26.01 -4.82
CA ASP A 60 -2.28 -26.01 -4.23
C ASP A 60 -2.48 -24.74 -3.37
N LYS A 61 -3.18 -23.75 -3.93
CA LYS A 61 -3.50 -22.51 -3.21
C LYS A 61 -4.24 -22.73 -1.89
N ASP A 62 -5.04 -23.81 -1.80
CA ASP A 62 -5.75 -24.16 -0.58
C ASP A 62 -4.78 -24.63 0.50
N ALA A 63 -3.79 -25.42 0.12
CA ALA A 63 -2.74 -25.85 1.05
C ALA A 63 -1.91 -24.68 1.55
N VAL A 64 -1.52 -23.75 0.66
CA VAL A 64 -0.75 -22.54 1.03
C VAL A 64 -1.57 -21.63 1.95
N TRP A 65 -2.85 -21.38 1.63
CA TRP A 65 -3.75 -20.55 2.43
C TRP A 65 -3.98 -21.15 3.82
N ASN A 66 -4.25 -22.45 3.90
CA ASN A 66 -4.44 -23.14 5.17
C ASN A 66 -3.16 -23.14 6.01
N PHE A 67 -2.00 -23.26 5.39
CA PHE A 67 -0.72 -23.14 6.08
C PHE A 67 -0.53 -21.72 6.64
N PHE A 68 -0.80 -20.70 5.83
CA PHE A 68 -0.74 -19.30 6.28
C PHE A 68 -1.63 -19.07 7.51
N LEU A 69 -2.90 -19.49 7.47
CA LEU A 69 -3.84 -19.26 8.57
C LEU A 69 -3.47 -19.99 9.86
N ASN A 70 -3.04 -21.26 9.75
CA ASN A 70 -2.91 -22.13 10.90
C ASN A 70 -1.50 -22.18 11.48
N ILE A 71 -0.49 -21.84 10.70
CA ILE A 71 0.92 -21.93 11.08
C ILE A 71 1.64 -20.60 10.88
N GLY A 72 1.62 -20.04 9.68
CA GLY A 72 2.36 -18.82 9.34
C GLY A 72 1.90 -17.62 10.15
N LYS A 73 0.62 -17.27 10.08
CA LYS A 73 0.05 -16.11 10.80
C LYS A 73 0.24 -16.21 12.32
N PRO A 74 -0.03 -17.35 12.98
CA PRO A 74 0.28 -17.52 14.41
C PRO A 74 1.78 -17.44 14.74
N ALA A 75 2.66 -17.80 13.79
CA ALA A 75 4.11 -17.69 13.95
C ALA A 75 4.64 -16.27 13.66
N GLY A 76 3.76 -15.31 13.37
CA GLY A 76 4.12 -13.93 13.05
C GLY A 76 4.52 -13.71 11.59
N TRP A 77 4.25 -14.66 10.70
CA TRP A 77 4.50 -14.48 9.28
C TRP A 77 3.43 -13.59 8.66
N ASN A 78 3.87 -12.60 7.92
CA ASN A 78 2.96 -11.66 7.26
C ASN A 78 2.39 -12.29 5.98
N GLY A 79 1.15 -11.95 5.69
CA GLY A 79 0.56 -12.07 4.36
C GLY A 79 0.29 -10.68 3.81
N ARG A 80 0.06 -10.56 2.51
CA ARG A 80 -0.42 -9.31 1.91
C ARG A 80 -1.55 -9.54 0.92
N VAL A 81 -2.29 -8.49 0.64
CA VAL A 81 -3.29 -8.46 -0.43
C VAL A 81 -2.57 -8.32 -1.76
N ALA A 82 -2.92 -9.14 -2.74
CA ALA A 82 -2.37 -9.01 -4.09
C ALA A 82 -2.81 -7.68 -4.72
N GLU A 83 -1.88 -7.06 -5.44
CA GLU A 83 -1.98 -5.69 -5.97
C GLU A 83 -3.28 -5.43 -6.74
N GLU A 84 -3.67 -6.37 -7.57
CA GLU A 84 -4.87 -6.30 -8.41
C GLU A 84 -6.19 -6.12 -7.63
N TYR A 85 -6.22 -6.52 -6.36
CA TYR A 85 -7.40 -6.39 -5.49
C TYR A 85 -7.46 -5.06 -4.72
N LEU A 86 -6.51 -4.16 -4.93
CA LEU A 86 -6.53 -2.83 -4.29
C LEU A 86 -7.52 -1.88 -4.96
N ILE A 87 -7.82 -2.10 -6.24
CA ILE A 87 -8.79 -1.28 -6.97
C ILE A 87 -10.21 -1.70 -6.58
N ARG A 88 -11.00 -0.75 -6.11
CA ARG A 88 -12.39 -0.97 -5.72
C ARG A 88 -13.35 -0.58 -6.83
N GLU A 89 -14.55 -1.18 -6.86
CA GLU A 89 -15.57 -0.88 -7.86
C GLU A 89 -15.88 0.61 -7.98
N TYR A 90 -15.97 1.32 -6.85
CA TYR A 90 -16.35 2.74 -6.83
C TYR A 90 -15.29 3.67 -7.43
N ASP A 91 -14.02 3.27 -7.45
CA ASP A 91 -12.90 4.05 -8.02
C ASP A 91 -12.27 3.40 -9.26
N PHE A 92 -12.84 2.30 -9.76
CA PHE A 92 -12.38 1.63 -10.97
C PHE A 92 -12.55 2.51 -12.21
N ASP A 93 -11.46 2.77 -12.93
CA ASP A 93 -11.46 3.50 -14.20
C ASP A 93 -11.90 2.57 -15.34
N TYR A 94 -13.20 2.34 -15.40
CA TYR A 94 -13.81 1.47 -16.39
C TYR A 94 -13.67 2.01 -17.82
N VAL A 95 -13.58 3.34 -17.98
CA VAL A 95 -13.42 3.97 -19.31
C VAL A 95 -12.06 3.63 -19.89
N ARG A 96 -11.00 3.78 -19.11
CA ARG A 96 -9.66 3.40 -19.52
C ARG A 96 -9.55 1.89 -19.72
N TYR A 97 -10.12 1.10 -18.82
CA TYR A 97 -10.13 -0.37 -18.94
C TYR A 97 -10.81 -0.84 -20.23
N ALA A 98 -11.99 -0.27 -20.59
CA ALA A 98 -12.67 -0.58 -21.83
C ALA A 98 -11.88 -0.15 -23.07
N ASN A 99 -11.27 1.05 -23.04
CA ASN A 99 -10.48 1.57 -24.16
C ASN A 99 -9.22 0.72 -24.44
N GLU A 100 -8.60 0.20 -23.40
CA GLU A 100 -7.42 -0.69 -23.52
C GLU A 100 -7.79 -2.14 -23.84
N ASN A 101 -9.09 -2.50 -23.73
CA ASN A 101 -9.63 -3.83 -24.01
C ASN A 101 -10.83 -3.74 -24.96
N PRO A 102 -10.60 -3.54 -26.28
CA PRO A 102 -11.68 -3.33 -27.26
C PRO A 102 -12.70 -4.47 -27.37
N ASP A 103 -12.29 -5.71 -27.09
CA ASP A 103 -13.17 -6.88 -26.98
C ASP A 103 -14.20 -6.74 -25.85
N LEU A 104 -13.80 -6.18 -24.72
CA LEU A 104 -14.70 -5.92 -23.60
C LEU A 104 -15.62 -4.73 -23.89
N ALA A 105 -15.09 -3.67 -24.53
CA ALA A 105 -15.90 -2.56 -24.96
C ALA A 105 -16.99 -3.00 -25.94
N ALA A 106 -16.69 -3.95 -26.84
CA ALA A 106 -17.67 -4.53 -27.74
C ALA A 106 -18.72 -5.42 -27.05
N ALA A 107 -18.32 -6.13 -25.98
CA ALA A 107 -19.18 -7.04 -25.22
C ALA A 107 -20.08 -6.33 -24.21
N PHE A 108 -19.53 -5.34 -23.49
CA PHE A 108 -20.15 -4.70 -22.32
C PHE A 108 -20.42 -3.21 -22.54
N GLY A 109 -19.91 -2.61 -23.63
CA GLY A 109 -19.95 -1.15 -23.80
C GLY A 109 -19.17 -0.44 -22.71
N MET A 110 -19.78 0.63 -22.15
CA MET A 110 -19.25 1.39 -21.00
C MET A 110 -20.02 1.08 -19.71
N ASP A 111 -20.51 -0.14 -19.56
CA ASP A 111 -21.16 -0.59 -18.32
C ASP A 111 -20.08 -0.82 -17.25
N LYS A 112 -19.99 0.12 -16.30
CA LYS A 112 -19.00 0.11 -15.21
C LYS A 112 -19.05 -1.17 -14.40
N GLU A 113 -20.25 -1.59 -13.97
CA GLU A 113 -20.45 -2.77 -13.15
C GLU A 113 -20.00 -4.04 -13.88
N ALA A 114 -20.39 -4.20 -15.14
CA ALA A 114 -20.01 -5.34 -15.96
C ALA A 114 -18.49 -5.39 -16.21
N LEU A 115 -17.86 -4.25 -16.47
CA LEU A 115 -16.41 -4.14 -16.70
C LEU A 115 -15.62 -4.43 -15.43
N TYR A 116 -16.07 -3.92 -14.27
CA TYR A 116 -15.42 -4.22 -12.99
C TYR A 116 -15.56 -5.70 -12.62
N HIS A 117 -16.75 -6.27 -12.76
CA HIS A 117 -16.96 -7.71 -12.52
C HIS A 117 -16.10 -8.58 -13.44
N HIS A 118 -15.95 -8.18 -14.71
CA HIS A 118 -15.03 -8.87 -15.61
C HIS A 118 -13.60 -8.76 -15.08
N TYR A 119 -13.16 -7.55 -14.67
CA TYR A 119 -11.80 -7.32 -14.17
C TYR A 119 -11.47 -8.25 -13.01
N ILE A 120 -12.28 -8.28 -11.96
CA ILE A 120 -12.01 -9.09 -10.77
C ILE A 120 -12.20 -10.59 -10.96
N SER A 121 -13.08 -11.04 -11.87
CA SER A 121 -13.39 -12.47 -12.06
C SER A 121 -12.59 -13.16 -13.16
N CYS A 122 -12.16 -12.43 -14.17
CA CYS A 122 -11.47 -12.97 -15.35
C CYS A 122 -10.25 -12.14 -15.72
N GLY A 123 -10.37 -10.81 -15.72
CA GLY A 123 -9.36 -9.89 -16.23
C GLY A 123 -8.01 -10.03 -15.55
N ILE A 124 -8.00 -10.15 -14.23
CA ILE A 124 -6.79 -10.38 -13.43
C ILE A 124 -6.08 -11.66 -13.88
N MET A 125 -6.81 -12.75 -14.03
CA MET A 125 -6.26 -14.05 -14.48
C MET A 125 -5.78 -14.01 -15.94
N GLU A 126 -6.38 -13.12 -16.77
CA GLU A 126 -5.99 -12.88 -18.15
C GLU A 126 -4.79 -11.90 -18.26
N GLY A 127 -4.29 -11.39 -17.13
CA GLY A 127 -3.19 -10.43 -17.08
C GLY A 127 -3.56 -9.02 -17.55
N ARG A 128 -4.88 -8.68 -17.55
CA ARG A 128 -5.33 -7.34 -17.92
C ARG A 128 -5.12 -6.37 -16.75
N LYS A 129 -4.63 -5.18 -17.06
CA LYS A 129 -4.38 -4.15 -16.05
C LYS A 129 -5.67 -3.43 -15.67
N GLY A 130 -5.92 -3.28 -14.37
CA GLY A 130 -6.91 -2.38 -13.83
C GLY A 130 -6.31 -1.00 -13.54
N TYR A 131 -7.17 0.00 -13.45
CA TYR A 131 -6.81 1.38 -13.11
C TYR A 131 -7.80 1.98 -12.14
N SER A 132 -7.35 2.94 -11.33
CA SER A 132 -8.20 3.70 -10.42
C SER A 132 -8.31 5.16 -10.85
N THR A 133 -9.47 5.76 -10.61
CA THR A 133 -9.68 7.21 -10.73
C THR A 133 -9.12 7.98 -9.53
N LYS A 134 -8.72 7.28 -8.47
CA LYS A 134 -8.17 7.88 -7.25
C LYS A 134 -6.65 7.84 -7.24
N GLU A 135 -6.05 8.99 -7.03
CA GLU A 135 -4.61 9.13 -6.93
C GLU A 135 -4.01 8.25 -5.83
N GLU A 136 -4.68 8.16 -4.67
CA GLU A 136 -4.21 7.36 -3.54
C GLU A 136 -4.10 5.86 -3.87
N THR A 137 -5.11 5.31 -4.58
CA THR A 137 -5.04 3.92 -5.05
C THR A 137 -3.94 3.72 -6.09
N ASN A 138 -3.77 4.68 -7.01
CA ASN A 138 -2.69 4.62 -7.99
C ASN A 138 -1.30 4.72 -7.34
N ALA A 139 -1.16 5.53 -6.28
CA ALA A 139 0.07 5.59 -5.51
C ALA A 139 0.39 4.25 -4.85
N LYS A 140 -0.58 3.60 -4.23
CA LYS A 140 -0.42 2.25 -3.66
C LYS A 140 0.04 1.23 -4.70
N LEU A 141 -0.58 1.23 -5.88
CA LEU A 141 -0.19 0.34 -6.98
C LEU A 141 1.27 0.58 -7.41
N GLN A 142 1.70 1.84 -7.48
CA GLN A 142 3.09 2.15 -7.84
C GLN A 142 4.10 1.73 -6.75
N ILE A 143 3.70 1.78 -5.47
CA ILE A 143 4.60 1.40 -4.37
C ILE A 143 5.06 -0.06 -4.48
N TYR A 144 4.23 -0.99 -4.96
CA TYR A 144 4.66 -2.39 -5.17
C TYR A 144 5.85 -2.48 -6.14
N THR A 145 5.74 -1.85 -7.31
CA THR A 145 6.83 -1.83 -8.30
C THR A 145 8.05 -1.07 -7.80
N LEU A 146 7.83 0.07 -7.12
CA LEU A 146 8.90 0.86 -6.54
C LEU A 146 9.63 0.10 -5.43
N ALA A 147 8.91 -0.60 -4.55
CA ALA A 147 9.50 -1.39 -3.47
C ALA A 147 10.49 -2.42 -4.00
N GLU A 148 10.11 -3.16 -5.04
CA GLU A 148 11.01 -4.12 -5.71
C GLU A 148 12.25 -3.44 -6.28
N SER A 149 12.07 -2.36 -7.02
CA SER A 149 13.20 -1.66 -7.67
C SER A 149 14.14 -1.00 -6.66
N ILE A 150 13.60 -0.38 -5.61
CA ILE A 150 14.35 0.32 -4.56
C ILE A 150 15.18 -0.67 -3.74
N THR A 151 14.61 -1.84 -3.46
CA THR A 151 15.24 -2.85 -2.59
C THR A 151 16.01 -3.91 -3.37
N GLN A 152 16.17 -3.75 -4.67
CA GLN A 152 16.95 -4.66 -5.48
C GLN A 152 18.38 -4.78 -4.94
N GLY A 153 18.80 -6.00 -4.61
CA GLY A 153 20.12 -6.28 -4.04
C GLY A 153 20.22 -6.13 -2.52
N CYS A 154 19.15 -5.69 -1.82
CA CYS A 154 19.10 -5.70 -0.36
C CYS A 154 18.94 -7.14 0.15
N SER A 155 19.79 -7.53 1.10
CA SER A 155 19.80 -8.86 1.70
C SER A 155 19.15 -8.91 3.07
N THR A 156 19.00 -7.78 3.73
CA THR A 156 18.47 -7.66 5.10
C THR A 156 17.35 -6.64 5.17
N ASP A 157 16.44 -6.78 6.14
CA ASP A 157 15.38 -5.80 6.35
C ASP A 157 15.93 -4.41 6.71
N ARG A 158 17.06 -4.34 7.41
CA ARG A 158 17.75 -3.09 7.70
C ARG A 158 18.24 -2.37 6.43
N GLU A 159 18.74 -3.11 5.44
CA GLU A 159 19.12 -2.55 4.14
C GLU A 159 17.89 -2.06 3.36
N LYS A 160 16.77 -2.79 3.39
CA LYS A 160 15.50 -2.38 2.75
C LYS A 160 14.94 -1.11 3.38
N VAL A 161 14.88 -1.05 4.71
CA VAL A 161 14.47 0.14 5.48
C VAL A 161 15.30 1.34 5.08
N LYS A 162 16.64 1.18 4.99
CA LYS A 162 17.54 2.25 4.54
C LYS A 162 17.27 2.67 3.10
N ALA A 163 17.10 1.73 2.21
CA ALA A 163 16.88 2.02 0.79
C ALA A 163 15.59 2.82 0.57
N VAL A 164 14.50 2.47 1.26
CA VAL A 164 13.22 3.20 1.20
C VAL A 164 13.34 4.59 1.83
N HIS A 165 13.97 4.69 3.02
CA HIS A 165 14.23 5.97 3.66
C HIS A 165 14.97 6.92 2.73
N ASP A 166 16.10 6.47 2.18
CA ASP A 166 16.95 7.27 1.30
C ASP A 166 16.24 7.64 -0.01
N TRP A 167 15.40 6.73 -0.52
CA TRP A 167 14.61 7.01 -1.71
C TRP A 167 13.61 8.15 -1.46
N LEU A 168 12.89 8.12 -0.32
CA LEU A 168 11.95 9.17 0.03
C LEU A 168 12.65 10.51 0.19
N VAL A 169 13.74 10.57 0.95
CA VAL A 169 14.52 11.82 1.13
C VAL A 169 15.03 12.38 -0.20
N LYS A 170 15.37 11.52 -1.17
CA LYS A 170 15.90 11.95 -2.47
C LYS A 170 14.85 12.35 -3.51
N ASN A 171 13.65 11.77 -3.43
CA ASN A 171 12.65 11.90 -4.48
C ASN A 171 11.41 12.70 -4.06
N VAL A 172 11.26 12.98 -2.78
CA VAL A 172 10.15 13.76 -2.23
C VAL A 172 10.69 15.06 -1.63
N LYS A 173 9.92 16.14 -1.73
CA LYS A 173 10.24 17.43 -1.13
C LYS A 173 9.19 17.79 -0.11
N TYR A 174 9.61 18.36 1.02
CA TYR A 174 8.63 18.91 1.95
C TYR A 174 7.82 20.02 1.29
N ASP A 175 6.50 19.93 1.36
CA ASP A 175 5.57 20.89 0.71
C ASP A 175 5.49 22.21 1.47
N TYR A 176 6.66 22.85 1.62
CA TYR A 176 6.86 24.03 2.44
C TYR A 176 6.07 25.24 1.95
N ASP A 177 5.98 25.43 0.64
CA ASP A 177 5.29 26.60 0.06
C ASP A 177 3.80 26.56 0.41
N ASN A 178 3.15 25.40 0.23
CA ASN A 178 1.75 25.22 0.60
C ASN A 178 1.56 25.23 2.13
N TYR A 179 2.52 24.69 2.89
CA TYR A 179 2.49 24.76 4.35
C TYR A 179 2.51 26.24 4.82
N ALA A 180 3.43 27.04 4.31
CA ALA A 180 3.57 28.45 4.66
C ALA A 180 2.34 29.27 4.22
N ALA A 181 1.78 28.97 3.05
CA ALA A 181 0.58 29.60 2.51
C ALA A 181 -0.73 29.08 3.13
N ARG A 182 -0.71 28.01 3.93
CA ARG A 182 -1.88 27.29 4.49
C ARG A 182 -2.82 26.76 3.40
N THR A 183 -2.25 26.26 2.32
CA THR A 183 -2.95 25.73 1.16
C THR A 183 -2.51 24.28 0.83
N ILE A 184 -2.09 23.52 1.84
CA ILE A 184 -1.63 22.14 1.66
C ILE A 184 -2.75 21.32 1.01
N PRO A 185 -2.52 20.71 -0.16
CA PRO A 185 -3.51 19.83 -0.78
C PRO A 185 -3.62 18.51 -0.02
N ASP A 186 -4.80 17.88 -0.10
CA ASP A 186 -5.06 16.60 0.57
C ASP A 186 -4.04 15.52 0.17
N SER A 187 -3.60 15.51 -1.09
CA SER A 187 -2.58 14.58 -1.57
C SER A 187 -1.25 14.64 -0.81
N SER A 188 -0.85 15.82 -0.30
CA SER A 188 0.39 15.97 0.48
C SER A 188 0.33 15.32 1.86
N TYR A 189 -0.87 14.97 2.35
CA TYR A 189 -1.06 14.24 3.61
C TYR A 189 -1.05 12.72 3.43
N GLY A 190 -1.28 12.20 2.22
CA GLY A 190 -1.32 10.78 1.90
C GLY A 190 -0.17 10.33 0.99
N MET A 191 -0.26 9.10 0.48
CA MET A 191 0.77 8.49 -0.38
C MET A 191 0.79 9.08 -1.79
N ALA A 192 -0.33 9.67 -2.27
CA ALA A 192 -0.38 10.29 -3.59
C ALA A 192 0.61 11.46 -3.72
N GLY A 193 0.80 12.24 -2.66
CA GLY A 193 1.77 13.33 -2.64
C GLY A 193 3.19 12.87 -2.93
N PRO A 194 3.79 12.02 -2.08
CA PRO A 194 5.13 11.51 -2.30
C PRO A 194 5.30 10.77 -3.62
N ILE A 195 4.37 9.89 -3.98
CA ILE A 195 4.54 8.94 -5.08
C ILE A 195 4.21 9.55 -6.44
N LEU A 196 3.14 10.36 -6.54
CA LEU A 196 2.68 10.91 -7.82
C LEU A 196 3.13 12.35 -8.06
N HIS A 197 3.34 13.11 -6.98
CA HIS A 197 3.64 14.54 -7.06
C HIS A 197 5.03 14.91 -6.54
N GLY A 198 5.73 13.99 -5.88
CA GLY A 198 7.06 14.21 -5.30
C GLY A 198 7.05 15.27 -4.18
N LYS A 199 5.90 15.46 -3.49
CA LYS A 199 5.74 16.44 -2.41
C LYS A 199 4.89 15.88 -1.29
N ALA A 200 5.26 16.17 -0.04
CA ALA A 200 4.50 15.75 1.14
C ALA A 200 4.72 16.68 2.34
N VAL A 201 3.79 16.61 3.29
CA VAL A 201 4.04 17.01 4.68
C VAL A 201 4.39 15.76 5.51
N CYS A 202 4.71 15.92 6.78
CA CYS A 202 5.17 14.83 7.66
C CYS A 202 4.28 13.58 7.62
N GLN A 203 2.96 13.75 7.61
CA GLN A 203 2.02 12.64 7.53
C GLN A 203 2.19 11.85 6.22
N GLY A 204 2.29 12.53 5.07
CA GLY A 204 2.47 11.86 3.78
C GLY A 204 3.78 11.08 3.70
N TYR A 205 4.88 11.60 4.27
CA TYR A 205 6.13 10.85 4.42
C TYR A 205 5.93 9.60 5.27
N ALA A 206 5.30 9.75 6.44
CA ALA A 206 5.13 8.66 7.39
C ALA A 206 4.19 7.55 6.87
N GLU A 207 3.06 7.90 6.27
CA GLU A 207 2.13 6.94 5.66
C GLU A 207 2.79 6.20 4.49
N THR A 208 3.52 6.92 3.63
CA THR A 208 4.20 6.29 2.50
C THR A 208 5.28 5.34 2.96
N PHE A 209 6.08 5.73 3.96
CA PHE A 209 7.10 4.85 4.52
C PHE A 209 6.47 3.60 5.15
N GLU A 210 5.42 3.74 5.96
CA GLU A 210 4.70 2.62 6.56
C GLU A 210 4.19 1.66 5.50
N TYR A 211 3.58 2.18 4.42
CA TYR A 211 3.05 1.33 3.35
C TYR A 211 4.15 0.59 2.58
N PHE A 212 5.30 1.22 2.33
CA PHE A 212 6.48 0.50 1.81
C PHE A 212 6.89 -0.66 2.71
N MET A 213 6.90 -0.44 4.04
CA MET A 213 7.25 -1.50 4.99
C MET A 213 6.22 -2.63 4.97
N ASP A 214 4.93 -2.30 4.87
CA ASP A 214 3.86 -3.31 4.73
C ASP A 214 4.05 -4.16 3.47
N VAL A 215 4.35 -3.54 2.32
CA VAL A 215 4.65 -4.24 1.06
C VAL A 215 5.88 -5.13 1.19
N LEU A 216 6.90 -4.69 1.90
CA LEU A 216 8.14 -5.43 2.11
C LEU A 216 8.05 -6.49 3.24
N GLY A 217 6.90 -6.58 3.93
CA GLY A 217 6.68 -7.50 5.04
C GLY A 217 7.44 -7.14 6.32
N ILE A 218 7.80 -5.88 6.50
CA ILE A 218 8.52 -5.37 7.67
C ILE A 218 7.52 -4.69 8.62
N GLU A 219 7.52 -5.09 9.89
CA GLU A 219 6.61 -4.53 10.89
C GLU A 219 6.95 -3.06 11.16
N CYS A 220 6.00 -2.16 10.86
CA CYS A 220 6.15 -0.72 10.97
C CYS A 220 4.84 -0.08 11.45
N GLU A 221 4.93 1.02 12.18
CA GLU A 221 3.78 1.80 12.61
C GLU A 221 4.07 3.29 12.50
N MET A 222 3.10 4.06 12.00
CA MET A 222 3.15 5.51 12.09
C MET A 222 2.92 5.96 13.54
N VAL A 223 3.73 6.89 13.99
CA VAL A 223 3.63 7.53 15.30
C VAL A 223 3.19 8.97 15.10
N THR A 224 2.20 9.41 15.86
CA THR A 224 1.77 10.80 15.88
C THR A 224 2.13 11.47 17.21
N GLY A 225 2.35 12.76 17.19
CA GLY A 225 2.72 13.51 18.37
C GLY A 225 2.99 14.97 18.08
N THR A 226 3.90 15.57 18.82
CA THR A 226 4.40 16.91 18.57
C THR A 226 5.92 16.90 18.48
N ALA A 227 6.47 17.82 17.66
CA ALA A 227 7.90 18.00 17.54
C ALA A 227 8.28 19.48 17.64
N ASN A 228 9.51 19.75 18.13
CA ASN A 228 10.05 21.09 18.32
C ASN A 228 11.36 21.23 17.54
N ASN A 229 11.32 22.05 16.51
CA ASN A 229 12.45 22.35 15.61
C ASN A 229 13.53 23.28 16.21
N GLY A 230 13.52 23.47 17.52
CA GLY A 230 14.51 24.30 18.20
C GLY A 230 14.14 25.79 18.36
N ASN A 231 12.97 26.22 17.84
CA ASN A 231 12.48 27.60 18.00
C ASN A 231 11.57 27.77 19.22
N GLY A 232 11.40 26.75 20.05
CA GLY A 232 10.57 26.76 21.27
C GLY A 232 9.09 26.44 21.02
N SER A 233 8.65 26.29 19.78
CA SER A 233 7.26 25.93 19.42
C SER A 233 7.14 24.45 19.15
N TRP A 234 6.10 23.83 19.74
CA TRP A 234 5.73 22.44 19.48
C TRP A 234 4.59 22.42 18.45
N THR A 235 4.76 21.64 17.38
CA THR A 235 3.77 21.48 16.32
C THR A 235 3.38 20.02 16.18
N GLY A 236 2.15 19.76 15.70
CA GLY A 236 1.73 18.43 15.35
C GLY A 236 2.68 17.81 14.33
N HIS A 237 3.05 16.56 14.53
CA HIS A 237 4.02 15.86 13.72
C HIS A 237 3.73 14.38 13.62
N ALA A 238 4.21 13.72 12.55
CA ALA A 238 4.10 12.29 12.33
C ALA A 238 5.45 11.74 11.86
N TRP A 239 5.80 10.56 12.35
CA TRP A 239 7.00 9.81 12.02
C TRP A 239 6.72 8.30 12.13
N ASN A 240 7.75 7.46 12.12
CA ASN A 240 7.55 6.00 12.15
C ASN A 240 8.36 5.34 13.25
N LYS A 241 7.91 4.16 13.64
CA LYS A 241 8.72 3.14 14.31
C LYS A 241 8.70 1.86 13.47
N VAL A 242 9.82 1.18 13.38
CA VAL A 242 10.00 -0.07 12.64
C VAL A 242 10.62 -1.12 13.54
N LYS A 243 10.19 -2.37 13.40
CA LYS A 243 10.70 -3.47 14.21
C LYS A 243 11.79 -4.22 13.45
N LEU A 244 13.00 -4.14 13.94
CA LEU A 244 14.17 -4.81 13.39
C LEU A 244 14.88 -5.61 14.48
N ASP A 245 15.22 -6.85 14.16
CA ASP A 245 15.91 -7.75 15.10
C ASP A 245 15.18 -7.87 16.45
N GLY A 246 13.84 -7.86 16.42
CA GLY A 246 12.99 -7.92 17.60
C GLY A 246 12.82 -6.61 18.40
N ASN A 247 13.50 -5.52 18.00
CA ASN A 247 13.48 -4.24 18.70
C ASN A 247 12.74 -3.18 17.86
N TRP A 248 11.94 -2.34 18.53
CA TRP A 248 11.38 -1.13 17.93
C TRP A 248 12.44 -0.04 17.85
N LEU A 249 12.61 0.51 16.65
CA LEU A 249 13.50 1.64 16.36
C LEU A 249 12.67 2.74 15.69
N TYR A 250 12.94 3.98 16.05
CA TYR A 250 12.23 5.15 15.54
C TYR A 250 13.00 5.81 14.41
N LEU A 251 12.27 6.36 13.43
CA LEU A 251 12.86 7.15 12.36
C LEU A 251 11.89 8.24 11.92
N ASP A 252 12.43 9.37 11.51
CA ASP A 252 11.69 10.51 10.96
C ASP A 252 12.27 10.91 9.61
N VAL A 253 11.68 10.38 8.55
CA VAL A 253 12.10 10.65 7.18
C VAL A 253 11.97 12.14 6.83
N THR A 254 10.95 12.80 7.38
CA THR A 254 10.73 14.24 7.16
C THR A 254 11.88 15.10 7.68
N TRP A 255 12.41 14.76 8.85
CA TRP A 255 13.46 15.54 9.49
C TRP A 255 14.87 15.15 9.03
N ASP A 256 15.02 13.99 8.39
CA ASP A 256 16.23 13.62 7.66
C ASP A 256 16.24 14.17 6.22
N ASP A 257 15.10 14.72 5.73
CA ASP A 257 14.99 15.43 4.46
C ASP A 257 15.23 16.93 4.68
N PRO A 258 16.28 17.53 4.05
CA PRO A 258 16.65 18.92 4.30
C PRO A 258 15.66 19.93 3.69
N VAL A 259 15.27 20.92 4.50
CA VAL A 259 14.52 22.12 4.05
C VAL A 259 15.44 23.34 4.16
N PRO A 260 15.75 24.06 3.06
CA PRO A 260 15.34 23.79 1.67
C PRO A 260 15.95 22.51 1.12
N ASP A 261 15.20 21.86 0.21
CA ASP A 261 15.65 20.67 -0.50
C ASP A 261 17.03 20.87 -1.12
N ARG A 262 17.90 19.93 -0.94
CA ARG A 262 19.29 19.92 -1.44
C ARG A 262 19.56 18.82 -2.47
N GLY A 263 18.49 18.25 -3.05
CA GLY A 263 18.55 17.22 -4.05
C GLY A 263 18.84 15.83 -3.47
N ASP A 264 19.83 15.12 -3.98
CA ASP A 264 20.12 13.73 -3.67
C ASP A 264 20.86 13.49 -2.33
N CYS A 265 20.88 14.47 -1.44
CA CYS A 265 21.58 14.39 -0.17
C CYS A 265 20.68 13.90 0.97
N VAL A 266 20.94 12.71 1.48
CA VAL A 266 20.52 12.33 2.83
C VAL A 266 21.53 12.89 3.81
N HIS A 267 21.14 13.91 4.58
CA HIS A 267 22.15 14.70 5.28
C HIS A 267 22.69 14.11 6.56
N TRP A 268 21.83 13.54 7.39
CA TRP A 268 22.33 13.40 8.77
C TRP A 268 22.08 12.05 9.38
N TYR A 269 21.10 11.27 8.93
CA TYR A 269 20.62 10.09 9.65
C TYR A 269 20.48 10.33 11.16
N LYS A 270 20.20 11.61 11.54
CA LYS A 270 20.03 11.97 12.94
C LYS A 270 18.77 11.34 13.51
N TYR A 271 17.76 11.24 12.66
CA TYR A 271 16.46 10.71 13.01
C TYR A 271 16.22 9.33 12.41
N TYR A 272 17.29 8.56 12.18
CA TYR A 272 17.22 7.27 11.52
C TYR A 272 17.56 6.12 12.48
N LEU A 273 16.60 5.21 12.69
CA LEU A 273 16.73 3.99 13.50
C LEU A 273 17.26 4.22 14.92
N VAL A 274 16.66 5.17 15.62
CA VAL A 274 17.00 5.55 16.99
C VAL A 274 16.16 4.73 17.97
N ALA A 275 16.74 4.26 19.08
CA ALA A 275 16.00 3.55 20.11
C ALA A 275 15.13 4.47 20.99
N ASP A 276 15.49 5.76 21.10
CA ASP A 276 14.77 6.76 21.88
C ASP A 276 13.64 7.38 21.06
N ALA A 277 12.39 7.12 21.47
CA ALA A 277 11.17 7.66 20.85
C ALA A 277 11.10 9.20 20.84
N THR A 278 11.89 9.86 21.69
CA THR A 278 11.91 11.32 21.82
C THR A 278 13.01 11.99 21.01
N PHE A 279 13.87 11.20 20.34
CA PHE A 279 15.04 11.68 19.59
C PHE A 279 15.90 12.70 20.36
N GLY A 280 16.10 12.43 21.68
CA GLY A 280 16.84 13.35 22.54
C GLY A 280 16.02 14.53 23.07
N GLY A 281 14.69 14.47 22.98
CA GLY A 281 13.77 15.42 23.60
C GLY A 281 13.14 16.42 22.65
N ASP A 282 13.35 16.31 21.33
CA ASP A 282 12.69 17.18 20.34
C ASP A 282 11.39 16.58 19.77
N HIS A 283 11.02 15.34 20.13
CA HIS A 283 9.74 14.71 19.81
C HIS A 283 8.99 14.29 21.09
N ARG A 284 7.65 14.30 21.01
CA ARG A 284 6.74 13.85 22.07
C ARG A 284 5.63 13.01 21.46
N PRO A 285 5.74 11.66 21.52
CA PRO A 285 4.67 10.77 21.07
C PRO A 285 3.38 10.96 21.89
N ASN A 286 2.22 10.67 21.27
CA ASN A 286 0.90 10.75 21.90
C ASN A 286 0.45 9.44 22.59
N TYR A 287 1.35 8.62 23.09
CA TYR A 287 1.02 7.39 23.84
C TYR A 287 1.65 7.40 25.23
#